data_678b7ae10cefae6c0510785bd4febde4
#
_entry.id   678b7ae10cefae6c0510785bd4febde4
#
_cell.length_a   1.000
_cell.length_b   1.000
_cell.length_c   1.000
_cell.angle_alpha   90.00
_cell.angle_beta   90.00
_cell.angle_gamma   90.00
#
_symmetry.space_group_name_H-M   'P 1'
#
loop_
_entity.id
_entity.type
_entity.pdbx_description
1 polymer ?
#
loop_
_entity_poly.entity_id
_entity_poly.type
_entity_poly.pdbx_seq_one_letter_code
_entity_poly.pdbx_strand_id
1 'polypeptide(L)'
;IKGNIMALEITDATFEETVLKSDKPVMVDFWAAWCGPCRMVGPIIEQLSTEYEGKAVIGKVDVDANQEFAAKYGVRNIPTVLVFQNGEVVGRQVGVAPRNVYAEAIESLL
;
A
#
# COMPACT_ATOMS: atom_id res chain seq x y z
N ILE A 1 10.22 -21.67 3.97
CA ILE A 1 9.98 -21.19 3.76
C ILE A 1 9.77 -20.28 3.83
N LYS A 2 9.72 -20.11 3.81
CA LYS A 2 9.38 -19.30 3.76
C LYS A 2 9.03 -18.60 3.33
N GLY A 3 9.28 -19.11 3.55
CA GLY A 3 8.65 -18.11 3.37
C GLY A 3 7.94 -17.41 2.41
N ASN A 4 6.85 -17.38 2.56
CA ASN A 4 6.03 -16.52 1.78
C ASN A 4 6.08 -15.16 2.37
N ILE A 5 6.87 -14.33 1.74
CA ILE A 5 6.87 -12.95 2.15
C ILE A 5 5.89 -12.23 1.27
N MET A 6 4.80 -11.82 1.86
CA MET A 6 3.73 -11.14 1.16
C MET A 6 3.52 -9.80 1.80
N ALA A 7 3.00 -8.86 1.02
CA ALA A 7 2.60 -7.57 1.55
C ALA A 7 1.55 -7.80 2.64
N LEU A 8 1.59 -6.97 3.66
CA LEU A 8 0.67 -7.06 4.78
C LEU A 8 -0.76 -6.81 4.32
N GLU A 9 -1.68 -7.68 4.73
CA GLU A 9 -3.08 -7.45 4.44
C GLU A 9 -3.65 -6.48 5.46
N ILE A 10 -4.20 -5.37 5.00
CA ILE A 10 -4.74 -4.31 5.86
C ILE A 10 -6.25 -4.27 5.66
N THR A 11 -6.99 -4.26 6.76
CA THR A 11 -8.44 -4.23 6.72
C THR A 11 -8.94 -2.94 7.36
N ASP A 12 -10.24 -2.67 7.20
CA ASP A 12 -10.86 -1.52 7.87
C ASP A 12 -10.61 -1.58 9.39
N ALA A 13 -10.62 -2.78 9.95
CA ALA A 13 -10.44 -2.96 11.40
C ALA A 13 -8.99 -2.69 11.85
N THR A 14 -8.00 -2.91 10.97
CA THR A 14 -6.60 -2.76 11.34
C THR A 14 -5.95 -1.50 10.81
N PHE A 15 -6.65 -0.74 9.96
CA PHE A 15 -6.07 0.40 9.25
C PHE A 15 -5.52 1.46 10.22
N GLU A 16 -6.29 1.81 11.23
CA GLU A 16 -5.87 2.87 12.16
C GLU A 16 -4.56 2.49 12.86
N GLU A 17 -4.50 1.30 13.44
CA GLU A 17 -3.29 0.86 14.15
C GLU A 17 -2.10 0.67 13.22
N THR A 18 -2.34 0.06 12.06
CA THR A 18 -1.25 -0.32 11.17
C THR A 18 -0.73 0.86 10.37
N VAL A 19 -1.61 1.76 9.92
CA VAL A 19 -1.26 2.84 9.01
C VAL A 19 -1.17 4.17 9.74
N LEU A 20 -2.24 4.55 10.43
CA LEU A 20 -2.34 5.91 10.96
C LEU A 20 -1.47 6.13 12.19
N LYS A 21 -1.25 5.08 12.97
CA LYS A 21 -0.43 5.16 14.19
C LYS A 21 0.99 4.66 13.99
N SER A 22 1.36 4.33 12.75
CA SER A 22 2.70 3.85 12.48
C SER A 22 3.73 4.96 12.64
N ASP A 23 4.87 4.62 13.24
CA ASP A 23 6.01 5.53 13.33
C ASP A 23 6.96 5.38 12.14
N LYS A 24 6.63 4.49 11.19
CA LYS A 24 7.40 4.27 9.97
C LYS A 24 6.58 4.75 8.78
N PRO A 25 7.23 5.04 7.65
CA PRO A 25 6.49 5.29 6.41
C PRO A 25 5.63 4.08 6.06
N VAL A 26 4.44 4.33 5.52
CA VAL A 26 3.50 3.27 5.15
C VAL A 26 3.07 3.45 3.71
N MET A 27 3.10 2.37 2.95
CA MET A 27 2.59 2.36 1.58
C MET A 27 1.41 1.40 1.53
N VAL A 28 0.28 1.86 0.99
CA VAL A 28 -0.94 1.08 0.94
C VAL A 28 -1.42 0.97 -0.50
N ASP A 29 -1.53 -0.26 -0.99
CA ASP A 29 -2.03 -0.57 -2.34
C ASP A 29 -3.51 -0.91 -2.24
N PHE A 30 -4.37 -0.03 -2.76
CA PHE A 30 -5.81 -0.30 -2.85
C PHE A 30 -6.08 -1.04 -4.14
N TRP A 31 -6.62 -2.25 -4.03
CA TRP A 31 -6.74 -3.19 -5.16
C TRP A 31 -8.04 -3.98 -5.07
N ALA A 32 -8.34 -4.73 -6.14
CA ALA A 32 -9.44 -5.69 -6.15
C ALA A 32 -9.08 -6.87 -7.04
N ALA A 33 -9.67 -8.03 -6.74
CA ALA A 33 -9.35 -9.26 -7.47
C ALA A 33 -9.73 -9.19 -8.96
N TRP A 34 -10.79 -8.44 -9.29
CA TRP A 34 -11.27 -8.31 -10.66
C TRP A 34 -10.48 -7.28 -11.47
N CYS A 35 -9.55 -6.58 -10.86
CA CYS A 35 -8.85 -5.46 -11.47
C CYS A 35 -7.59 -5.95 -12.19
N GLY A 36 -7.61 -5.91 -13.54
CA GLY A 36 -6.47 -6.33 -14.34
C GLY A 36 -5.20 -5.53 -14.05
N PRO A 37 -5.26 -4.18 -14.12
CA PRO A 37 -4.06 -3.37 -13.83
C PRO A 37 -3.50 -3.58 -12.44
N CYS A 38 -4.33 -3.93 -11.46
CA CYS A 38 -3.85 -4.22 -10.11
C CYS A 38 -2.88 -5.40 -10.08
N ARG A 39 -3.03 -6.33 -11.03
CA ARG A 39 -2.15 -7.50 -11.11
C ARG A 39 -0.75 -7.14 -11.57
N MET A 40 -0.56 -5.96 -12.14
CA MET A 40 0.76 -5.48 -12.52
C MET A 40 1.46 -4.81 -11.33
N VAL A 41 0.69 -4.16 -10.48
CA VAL A 41 1.23 -3.45 -9.32
C VAL A 41 1.48 -4.42 -8.14
N GLY A 42 0.62 -5.42 -7.99
CA GLY A 42 0.71 -6.35 -6.87
C GLY A 42 2.09 -6.95 -6.66
N PRO A 43 2.72 -7.55 -7.69
CA PRO A 43 4.05 -8.13 -7.53
C PRO A 43 5.11 -7.10 -7.12
N ILE A 44 4.99 -5.86 -7.58
CA ILE A 44 5.90 -4.79 -7.19
C ILE A 44 5.76 -4.50 -5.70
N ILE A 45 4.53 -4.41 -5.22
CA ILE A 45 4.23 -4.16 -3.80
C ILE A 45 4.77 -5.31 -2.94
N GLU A 46 4.62 -6.56 -3.41
CA GLU A 46 5.14 -7.71 -2.69
C GLU A 46 6.66 -7.63 -2.57
N GLN A 47 7.35 -7.28 -3.67
CA GLN A 47 8.80 -7.14 -3.64
C GLN A 47 9.26 -6.06 -2.68
N LEU A 48 8.57 -4.91 -2.73
CA LEU A 48 8.94 -3.79 -1.88
C LEU A 48 8.72 -4.11 -0.41
N SER A 49 7.68 -4.87 -0.09
CA SER A 49 7.42 -5.24 1.29
C SER A 49 8.56 -6.07 1.87
N THR A 50 9.19 -6.91 1.04
CA THR A 50 10.35 -7.69 1.44
C THR A 50 11.58 -6.81 1.58
N GLU A 51 11.83 -5.94 0.58
CA GLU A 51 13.04 -5.12 0.56
C GLU A 51 13.09 -4.11 1.69
N TYR A 52 11.94 -3.59 2.07
CA TYR A 52 11.87 -2.54 3.09
C TYR A 52 11.36 -3.06 4.43
N GLU A 53 11.39 -4.36 4.61
CA GLU A 53 10.97 -4.96 5.88
C GLU A 53 11.75 -4.34 7.03
N GLY A 54 11.03 -3.89 8.07
CA GLY A 54 11.65 -3.24 9.22
C GLY A 54 11.88 -1.75 9.05
N LYS A 55 11.84 -1.23 7.82
CA LYS A 55 12.06 0.20 7.54
C LYS A 55 10.78 0.91 7.16
N ALA A 56 9.87 0.24 6.51
CA ALA A 56 8.58 0.78 6.10
C ALA A 56 7.54 -0.31 6.22
N VAL A 57 6.29 0.08 6.39
CA VAL A 57 5.17 -0.85 6.38
C VAL A 57 4.55 -0.79 5.01
N ILE A 58 4.47 -1.92 4.33
CA ILE A 58 3.92 -1.98 2.97
C ILE A 58 2.83 -3.04 2.96
N GLY A 59 1.62 -2.62 2.59
CA GLY A 59 0.47 -3.51 2.63
C GLY A 59 -0.54 -3.22 1.56
N LYS A 60 -1.62 -3.99 1.59
CA LYS A 60 -2.67 -3.98 0.57
C LYS A 60 -4.03 -3.94 1.25
N VAL A 61 -4.95 -3.19 0.64
CA VAL A 61 -6.35 -3.14 1.06
C VAL A 61 -7.21 -3.63 -0.11
N ASP A 62 -7.95 -4.71 0.12
CA ASP A 62 -8.94 -5.20 -0.85
C ASP A 62 -10.19 -4.32 -0.71
N VAL A 63 -10.47 -3.50 -1.73
CA VAL A 63 -11.54 -2.51 -1.63
C VAL A 63 -12.93 -3.14 -1.69
N ASP A 64 -13.06 -4.36 -2.18
CA ASP A 64 -14.35 -5.04 -2.17
C ASP A 64 -14.77 -5.42 -0.76
N ALA A 65 -13.81 -5.79 0.07
CA ALA A 65 -14.07 -6.20 1.45
C ALA A 65 -13.90 -5.05 2.45
N ASN A 66 -13.17 -4.00 2.07
CA ASN A 66 -12.78 -2.93 3.01
C ASN A 66 -12.96 -1.59 2.32
N GLN A 67 -14.09 -0.94 2.57
CA GLN A 67 -14.47 0.26 1.82
C GLN A 67 -14.27 1.55 2.60
N GLU A 68 -14.09 1.47 3.90
CA GLU A 68 -14.09 2.64 4.76
C GLU A 68 -13.00 3.64 4.41
N PHE A 69 -11.75 3.19 4.36
CA PHE A 69 -10.63 4.11 4.15
C PHE A 69 -10.41 4.44 2.68
N ALA A 70 -10.82 3.54 1.77
CA ALA A 70 -10.86 3.89 0.36
C ALA A 70 -11.79 5.09 0.14
N ALA A 71 -12.97 5.06 0.75
CA ALA A 71 -13.90 6.17 0.65
C ALA A 71 -13.35 7.42 1.31
N LYS A 72 -12.77 7.27 2.51
CA LYS A 72 -12.26 8.41 3.26
C LYS A 72 -11.19 9.18 2.49
N TYR A 73 -10.31 8.46 1.80
CA TYR A 73 -9.21 9.09 1.07
C TYR A 73 -9.51 9.30 -0.41
N GLY A 74 -10.77 9.13 -0.80
CA GLY A 74 -11.21 9.43 -2.17
C GLY A 74 -10.62 8.52 -3.21
N VAL A 75 -10.39 7.25 -2.87
CA VAL A 75 -9.87 6.27 -3.83
C VAL A 75 -11.04 5.84 -4.71
N ARG A 76 -11.01 6.29 -5.96
CA ARG A 76 -12.09 6.03 -6.93
C ARG A 76 -11.64 5.12 -8.06
N ASN A 77 -10.36 5.10 -8.33
CA ASN A 77 -9.78 4.26 -9.36
C ASN A 77 -8.75 3.34 -8.73
N ILE A 78 -8.67 2.11 -9.20
CA ILE A 78 -7.68 1.17 -8.70
C ILE A 78 -6.85 0.65 -9.87
N PRO A 79 -5.56 0.37 -9.65
CA PRO A 79 -4.87 0.47 -8.37
C PRO A 79 -4.61 1.93 -8.00
N THR A 80 -4.71 2.24 -6.72
CA THR A 80 -4.24 3.50 -6.16
C THR A 80 -3.32 3.15 -5.00
N VAL A 81 -2.12 3.71 -5.01
CA VAL A 81 -1.16 3.49 -3.93
C VAL A 81 -1.01 4.81 -3.18
N LEU A 82 -1.29 4.76 -1.89
CA LEU A 82 -1.12 5.91 -1.00
C LEU A 82 0.09 5.69 -0.14
N VAL A 83 0.83 6.77 0.12
CA VAL A 83 1.97 6.74 1.04
C VAL A 83 1.65 7.64 2.21
N PHE A 84 1.87 7.12 3.41
CA PHE A 84 1.55 7.82 4.65
C PHE A 84 2.83 8.03 5.45
N GLN A 85 2.89 9.15 6.16
CA GLN A 85 3.90 9.37 7.19
C GLN A 85 3.24 10.11 8.33
N ASN A 86 3.41 9.58 9.56
CA ASN A 86 2.83 10.16 10.76
C ASN A 86 1.32 10.35 10.63
N GLY A 87 0.65 9.39 10.01
CA GLY A 87 -0.80 9.38 9.89
C GLY A 87 -1.37 10.23 8.76
N GLU A 88 -0.51 10.84 7.95
CA GLU A 88 -0.98 11.73 6.88
C GLU A 88 -0.52 11.24 5.51
N VAL A 89 -1.36 11.46 4.51
CA VAL A 89 -1.02 11.09 3.13
C VAL A 89 0.03 12.05 2.62
N VAL A 90 1.19 11.53 2.22
CA VAL A 90 2.28 12.30 1.66
C VAL A 90 2.56 11.95 0.20
N GLY A 91 1.92 10.91 -0.33
CA GLY A 91 2.08 10.54 -1.73
C GLY A 91 0.87 9.78 -2.24
N ARG A 92 0.62 9.89 -3.54
CA ARG A 92 -0.51 9.22 -4.21
C ARG A 92 -0.10 8.88 -5.63
N GLN A 93 -0.25 7.61 -5.98
CA GLN A 93 -0.03 7.16 -7.36
C GLN A 93 -1.28 6.44 -7.82
N VAL A 94 -1.96 7.00 -8.82
CA VAL A 94 -3.16 6.40 -9.39
C VAL A 94 -2.77 5.68 -10.68
N GLY A 95 -3.19 4.43 -10.80
CA GLY A 95 -2.87 3.61 -11.96
C GLY A 95 -1.50 2.96 -11.83
N VAL A 96 -1.09 2.27 -12.90
CA VAL A 96 0.16 1.51 -12.93
C VAL A 96 1.33 2.46 -13.16
N ALA A 97 2.40 2.26 -12.40
CA ALA A 97 3.65 3.00 -12.56
C ALA A 97 4.82 2.02 -12.51
N PRO A 98 6.00 2.41 -13.01
CA PRO A 98 7.19 1.56 -12.87
C PRO A 98 7.60 1.42 -11.41
N ARG A 99 8.33 0.32 -11.13
CA ARG A 99 8.75 0.00 -9.77
C ARG A 99 9.49 1.16 -9.08
N ASN A 100 10.33 1.87 -9.83
CA ASN A 100 11.13 2.94 -9.24
C ASN A 100 10.29 4.10 -8.69
N VAL A 101 9.07 4.31 -9.23
CA VAL A 101 8.19 5.34 -8.71
C VAL A 101 7.80 5.02 -7.26
N TYR A 102 7.45 3.77 -7.01
CA TYR A 102 7.06 3.35 -5.66
C TYR A 102 8.28 3.29 -4.73
N ALA A 103 9.39 2.78 -5.23
CA ALA A 103 10.61 2.68 -4.42
C ALA A 103 11.11 4.05 -4.00
N GLU A 104 11.10 5.02 -4.92
CA GLU A 104 11.56 6.37 -4.61
C GLU A 104 10.64 7.06 -3.61
N ALA A 105 9.34 6.78 -3.68
CA ALA A 105 8.40 7.36 -2.73
C ALA A 105 8.73 6.93 -1.30
N ILE A 106 9.12 5.66 -1.12
CA ILE A 106 9.53 5.16 0.20
C ILE A 106 10.89 5.72 0.58
N GLU A 107 11.87 5.65 -0.35
CA GLU A 107 13.24 6.09 -0.07
C GLU A 107 13.29 7.55 0.37
N SER A 108 12.42 8.38 -0.21
CA SER A 108 12.42 9.80 0.13
C SER A 108 12.02 10.06 1.58
N LEU A 109 11.44 9.08 2.25
CA LEU A 109 10.97 9.22 3.64
C LEU A 109 11.88 8.52 4.65
N LEU A 110 12.91 7.85 4.19
CA LEU A 110 13.80 7.11 5.09
C LEU A 110 15.01 7.95 5.57
#